data_dd6435df54ecb4deb266e326d6ec0241
#
_entry.id   dd6435df54ecb4deb266e326d6ec0241
#
_cell.length_a   1.000
_cell.length_b   1.000
_cell.length_c   1.000
_cell.angle_alpha   90.00
_cell.angle_beta   90.00
_cell.angle_gamma   90.00
#
_symmetry.space_group_name_H-M   'P 1'
#
loop_
_entity.id
_entity.type
_entity.pdbx_description
1 polymer ?
#
loop_
_entity_poly.entity_id
_entity_poly.type
_entity_poly.pdbx_seq_one_letter_code
_entity_poly.pdbx_strand_id
1 'polypeptide(L)'
;AFFNLFEDIKKEQKEYILSHHINNQGLSRFKKIPYYMEYLGIETKESNVQAYLNRFSELVFDGVINSDWVEGVLEILSELDKSILITATPQDEIERIIEKIEIGKFFKKVYGSPKTKIECVEDFIESKDINLNSCLFIGDSKSDLQCANHFDMKFLFIKNEYNKHVIVDEDIPQVENFL
;
A
#
# COMPACT_ATOMS: atom_id res chain seq x y z
N ALA A 1 -7.52 -10.38 1.06
CA ALA A 1 -6.43 -11.37 0.89
C ALA A 1 -6.22 -12.22 2.14
N PHE A 2 -5.96 -11.66 3.36
CA PHE A 2 -5.69 -12.47 4.57
C PHE A 2 -6.81 -13.47 4.94
N PHE A 3 -8.09 -13.15 4.73
CA PHE A 3 -9.19 -14.07 4.96
C PHE A 3 -9.16 -15.30 4.04
N ASN A 4 -8.76 -15.09 2.80
CA ASN A 4 -8.72 -16.14 1.79
C ASN A 4 -7.39 -16.91 1.81
N LEU A 5 -6.39 -16.39 2.54
CA LEU A 5 -5.10 -17.05 2.71
C LEU A 5 -5.19 -18.25 3.66
N PHE A 6 -5.97 -18.10 4.74
CA PHE A 6 -6.17 -19.13 5.76
C PHE A 6 -7.59 -19.70 5.61
N GLU A 7 -7.71 -20.75 4.83
CA GLU A 7 -8.97 -21.51 4.69
C GLU A 7 -9.20 -22.34 5.97
N ASP A 8 -10.42 -22.76 6.20
CA ASP A 8 -10.81 -23.69 7.27
C ASP A 8 -10.47 -23.27 8.71
N ILE A 9 -10.31 -21.97 8.97
CA ILE A 9 -10.11 -21.44 10.32
C ILE A 9 -11.43 -20.98 10.94
N LYS A 10 -11.50 -21.05 12.28
CA LYS A 10 -12.69 -20.65 13.05
C LYS A 10 -13.01 -19.16 12.87
N LYS A 11 -14.27 -18.78 13.02
CA LYS A 11 -14.73 -17.39 12.92
C LYS A 11 -13.94 -16.46 13.84
N GLU A 12 -13.72 -16.86 15.08
CA GLU A 12 -12.98 -16.07 16.08
C GLU A 12 -11.52 -15.82 15.63
N GLN A 13 -10.88 -16.82 14.99
CA GLN A 13 -9.53 -16.69 14.45
C GLN A 13 -9.48 -15.71 13.26
N LYS A 14 -10.51 -15.74 12.39
CA LYS A 14 -10.67 -14.77 11.29
C LYS A 14 -10.81 -13.35 11.83
N GLU A 15 -11.66 -13.15 12.83
CA GLU A 15 -11.89 -11.85 13.47
C GLU A 15 -10.61 -11.31 14.14
N TYR A 16 -9.85 -12.17 14.81
CA TYR A 16 -8.55 -11.80 15.39
C TYR A 16 -7.56 -11.35 14.32
N ILE A 17 -7.37 -12.14 13.26
CA ILE A 17 -6.44 -11.81 12.16
C ILE A 17 -6.82 -10.49 11.51
N LEU A 18 -8.12 -10.23 11.30
CA LEU A 18 -8.60 -8.97 10.75
C LEU A 18 -8.30 -7.80 11.67
N SER A 19 -8.67 -7.90 12.93
CA SER A 19 -8.43 -6.85 13.93
C SER A 19 -6.93 -6.55 14.06
N HIS A 20 -6.09 -7.59 14.14
CA HIS A 20 -4.64 -7.42 14.19
C HIS A 20 -4.11 -6.77 12.91
N HIS A 21 -4.63 -7.15 11.73
CA HIS A 21 -4.21 -6.56 10.46
C HIS A 21 -4.56 -5.07 10.39
N ILE A 22 -5.77 -4.68 10.78
CA ILE A 22 -6.24 -3.29 10.78
C ILE A 22 -5.38 -2.44 11.74
N ASN A 23 -5.12 -2.94 12.94
CA ASN A 23 -4.33 -2.21 13.94
C ASN A 23 -2.82 -2.12 13.61
N ASN A 24 -2.35 -2.94 12.67
CA ASN A 24 -0.94 -3.04 12.27
C ASN A 24 -0.75 -2.89 10.76
N GLN A 25 -1.45 -1.95 10.10
CA GLN A 25 -1.39 -1.78 8.64
C GLN A 25 0.03 -1.52 8.11
N GLY A 26 0.87 -0.81 8.87
CA GLY A 26 2.27 -0.56 8.51
C GLY A 26 3.21 -1.77 8.64
N LEU A 27 2.75 -2.89 9.22
CA LEU A 27 3.57 -4.09 9.38
C LEU A 27 3.57 -4.93 8.10
N SER A 28 4.80 -5.26 7.62
CA SER A 28 5.02 -6.04 6.40
C SER A 28 4.36 -7.43 6.46
N ARG A 29 3.87 -7.91 5.30
CA ARG A 29 3.36 -9.28 5.11
C ARG A 29 4.37 -10.36 5.51
N PHE A 30 5.65 -10.10 5.31
CA PHE A 30 6.74 -11.00 5.71
C PHE A 30 6.85 -11.23 7.22
N LYS A 31 6.32 -10.31 8.03
CA LYS A 31 6.20 -10.45 9.49
C LYS A 31 4.82 -10.98 9.89
N LYS A 32 3.76 -10.51 9.25
CA LYS A 32 2.38 -10.90 9.58
C LYS A 32 2.07 -12.36 9.26
N ILE A 33 2.49 -12.86 8.10
CA ILE A 33 2.15 -14.23 7.68
C ILE A 33 2.76 -15.26 8.63
N PRO A 34 4.05 -15.27 8.96
CA PRO A 34 4.60 -16.20 9.95
C PRO A 34 3.89 -16.07 11.32
N TYR A 35 3.62 -14.87 11.78
CA TYR A 35 2.91 -14.64 13.04
C TYR A 35 1.50 -15.25 13.04
N TYR A 36 0.74 -15.12 11.94
CA TYR A 36 -0.59 -15.74 11.84
C TYR A 36 -0.51 -17.27 11.71
N MET A 37 0.51 -17.79 11.02
CA MET A 37 0.76 -19.23 10.94
C MET A 37 1.02 -19.81 12.35
N GLU A 38 1.88 -19.17 13.15
CA GLU A 38 2.14 -19.58 14.55
C GLU A 38 0.86 -19.53 15.39
N TYR A 39 0.10 -18.44 15.30
CA TYR A 39 -1.18 -18.29 16.00
C TYR A 39 -2.19 -19.39 15.64
N LEU A 40 -2.18 -19.85 14.41
CA LEU A 40 -3.05 -20.92 13.90
C LEU A 40 -2.50 -22.32 14.13
N GLY A 41 -1.30 -22.48 14.69
CA GLY A 41 -0.63 -23.76 14.86
C GLY A 41 -0.12 -24.38 13.56
N ILE A 42 0.10 -23.57 12.52
CA ILE A 42 0.65 -23.98 11.24
C ILE A 42 2.18 -23.93 11.33
N GLU A 43 2.85 -25.00 10.85
CA GLU A 43 4.30 -25.09 10.86
C GLU A 43 4.96 -23.95 10.05
N THR A 44 5.88 -23.21 10.69
CA THR A 44 6.57 -22.03 10.11
C THR A 44 7.94 -22.38 9.51
N LYS A 45 8.09 -23.58 8.92
CA LYS A 45 9.27 -23.87 8.10
C LYS A 45 9.36 -22.89 6.92
N GLU A 46 10.56 -22.55 6.52
CA GLU A 46 10.83 -21.60 5.45
C GLU A 46 10.03 -21.90 4.16
N SER A 47 9.99 -23.17 3.75
CA SER A 47 9.22 -23.60 2.57
C SER A 47 7.70 -23.33 2.72
N ASN A 48 7.15 -23.56 3.92
CA ASN A 48 5.74 -23.29 4.19
C ASN A 48 5.46 -21.80 4.20
N VAL A 49 6.28 -21.03 4.88
CA VAL A 49 6.15 -19.54 4.92
C VAL A 49 6.20 -19.00 3.49
N GLN A 50 7.14 -19.48 2.66
CA GLN A 50 7.24 -19.03 1.27
C GLN A 50 6.00 -19.40 0.45
N ALA A 51 5.42 -20.59 0.66
CA ALA A 51 4.18 -20.99 -0.02
C ALA A 51 3.00 -20.06 0.34
N TYR A 52 2.87 -19.69 1.62
CA TYR A 52 1.84 -18.75 2.08
C TYR A 52 2.09 -17.34 1.55
N LEU A 53 3.34 -16.88 1.49
CA LEU A 53 3.70 -15.59 0.89
C LEU A 53 3.32 -15.53 -0.59
N ASN A 54 3.65 -16.57 -1.35
CA ASN A 54 3.32 -16.66 -2.78
C ASN A 54 1.80 -16.66 -3.00
N ARG A 55 1.06 -17.47 -2.23
CA ARG A 55 -0.40 -17.49 -2.29
C ARG A 55 -1.01 -16.13 -1.93
N PHE A 56 -0.47 -15.46 -0.92
CA PHE A 56 -0.91 -14.11 -0.56
C PHE A 56 -0.68 -13.11 -1.70
N SER A 57 0.47 -13.17 -2.37
CA SER A 57 0.77 -12.33 -3.53
C SER A 57 -0.24 -12.51 -4.67
N GLU A 58 -0.61 -13.74 -5.00
CA GLU A 58 -1.62 -14.00 -6.02
C GLU A 58 -3.01 -13.48 -5.59
N LEU A 59 -3.41 -13.68 -4.32
CA LEU A 59 -4.67 -13.14 -3.80
C LEU A 59 -4.72 -11.60 -3.79
N VAL A 60 -3.59 -10.95 -3.56
CA VAL A 60 -3.47 -9.48 -3.64
C VAL A 60 -3.54 -9.03 -5.10
N PHE A 61 -2.78 -9.69 -5.97
CA PHE A 61 -2.78 -9.40 -7.40
C PHE A 61 -4.20 -9.45 -7.98
N ASP A 62 -4.91 -10.56 -7.79
CA ASP A 62 -6.28 -10.74 -8.25
C ASP A 62 -7.24 -9.71 -7.64
N GLY A 63 -7.07 -9.40 -6.36
CA GLY A 63 -7.87 -8.39 -5.67
C GLY A 63 -7.68 -6.99 -6.24
N VAL A 64 -6.45 -6.61 -6.54
CA VAL A 64 -6.13 -5.27 -7.05
C VAL A 64 -6.57 -5.09 -8.50
N ILE A 65 -6.28 -6.05 -9.39
CA ILE A 65 -6.64 -5.93 -10.80
C ILE A 65 -8.16 -5.93 -11.06
N ASN A 66 -8.94 -6.46 -10.11
CA ASN A 66 -10.40 -6.51 -10.19
C ASN A 66 -11.09 -5.49 -9.26
N SER A 67 -10.35 -4.58 -8.61
CA SER A 67 -10.92 -3.55 -7.76
C SER A 67 -11.42 -2.36 -8.59
N ASP A 68 -12.45 -1.69 -8.07
CA ASP A 68 -12.89 -0.42 -8.62
C ASP A 68 -11.82 0.65 -8.41
N TRP A 69 -11.76 1.60 -9.34
CA TRP A 69 -10.91 2.77 -9.24
C TRP A 69 -11.50 3.79 -8.28
N VAL A 70 -10.62 4.53 -7.62
CA VAL A 70 -11.04 5.78 -6.97
C VAL A 70 -11.52 6.72 -8.06
N GLU A 71 -12.74 7.21 -7.92
CA GLU A 71 -13.40 8.04 -8.93
C GLU A 71 -12.59 9.30 -9.24
N GLY A 72 -12.39 9.61 -10.51
CA GLY A 72 -11.58 10.74 -10.99
C GLY A 72 -10.05 10.51 -10.96
N VAL A 73 -9.55 9.35 -10.50
CA VAL A 73 -8.10 9.12 -10.39
C VAL A 73 -7.40 9.06 -11.74
N LEU A 74 -8.01 8.47 -12.75
CA LEU A 74 -7.39 8.35 -14.08
C LEU A 74 -7.35 9.70 -14.80
N GLU A 75 -8.36 10.51 -14.59
CA GLU A 75 -8.45 11.88 -15.10
C GLU A 75 -7.32 12.73 -14.51
N ILE A 76 -7.19 12.75 -13.19
CA ILE A 76 -6.12 13.55 -12.55
C ILE A 76 -4.73 13.05 -12.92
N LEU A 77 -4.52 11.74 -13.00
CA LEU A 77 -3.24 11.18 -13.44
C LEU A 77 -2.88 11.57 -14.87
N SER A 78 -3.88 11.76 -15.75
CA SER A 78 -3.66 12.18 -17.12
C SER A 78 -3.27 13.65 -17.26
N GLU A 79 -3.61 14.48 -16.27
CA GLU A 79 -3.29 15.91 -16.22
C GLU A 79 -1.94 16.21 -15.55
N LEU A 80 -1.37 15.24 -14.83
CA LEU A 80 -0.12 15.42 -14.11
C LEU A 80 1.09 15.15 -15.01
N ASP A 81 1.96 16.15 -15.17
CA ASP A 81 3.20 16.02 -15.96
C ASP A 81 4.21 15.04 -15.34
N LYS A 82 4.23 14.96 -14.03
CA LYS A 82 5.22 14.18 -13.27
C LYS A 82 4.57 13.55 -12.04
N SER A 83 4.35 12.26 -12.10
CA SER A 83 3.94 11.47 -10.94
C SER A 83 4.88 10.29 -10.71
N ILE A 84 5.02 9.89 -9.45
CA ILE A 84 5.68 8.66 -9.03
C ILE A 84 4.70 7.85 -8.19
N LEU A 85 4.82 6.54 -8.28
CA LEU A 85 4.06 5.62 -7.43
C LEU A 85 4.98 5.05 -6.35
N ILE A 86 4.55 5.14 -5.10
CA ILE A 86 5.25 4.57 -3.95
C ILE A 86 4.29 3.65 -3.20
N THR A 87 4.64 2.38 -3.04
CA THR A 87 3.78 1.39 -2.40
C THR A 87 4.55 0.44 -1.49
N ALA A 88 3.85 -0.12 -0.48
CA ALA A 88 4.38 -1.21 0.33
C ALA A 88 4.30 -2.60 -0.36
N THR A 89 3.68 -2.68 -1.54
CA THR A 89 3.68 -3.89 -2.37
C THR A 89 5.11 -4.19 -2.83
N PRO A 90 5.56 -5.47 -2.89
CA PRO A 90 6.86 -5.82 -3.46
C PRO A 90 7.07 -5.27 -4.88
N GLN A 91 8.31 -4.90 -5.20
CA GLN A 91 8.65 -4.24 -6.47
C GLN A 91 8.18 -5.05 -7.69
N ASP A 92 8.50 -6.33 -7.73
CA ASP A 92 8.11 -7.25 -8.81
C ASP A 92 6.57 -7.41 -8.94
N GLU A 93 5.88 -7.42 -7.81
CA GLU A 93 4.41 -7.52 -7.78
C GLU A 93 3.74 -6.24 -8.30
N ILE A 94 4.21 -5.06 -7.85
CA ILE A 94 3.62 -3.81 -8.34
C ILE A 94 3.89 -3.58 -9.82
N GLU A 95 5.05 -3.97 -10.33
CA GLU A 95 5.36 -3.89 -11.76
C GLU A 95 4.40 -4.76 -12.59
N ARG A 96 4.14 -6.01 -12.17
CA ARG A 96 3.15 -6.89 -12.79
C ARG A 96 1.72 -6.30 -12.75
N ILE A 97 1.32 -5.71 -11.62
CA ILE A 97 0.02 -5.07 -11.47
C ILE A 97 -0.12 -3.91 -12.45
N ILE A 98 0.84 -2.98 -12.47
CA ILE A 98 0.84 -1.80 -13.33
C ILE A 98 0.79 -2.17 -14.81
N GLU A 99 1.55 -3.18 -15.22
CA GLU A 99 1.51 -3.70 -16.59
C GLU A 99 0.12 -4.24 -16.91
N LYS A 100 -0.48 -5.04 -16.01
CA LYS A 100 -1.78 -5.67 -16.22
C LYS A 100 -2.92 -4.67 -16.35
N ILE A 101 -2.90 -3.57 -15.57
CA ILE A 101 -3.94 -2.53 -15.59
C ILE A 101 -3.56 -1.31 -16.47
N GLU A 102 -2.42 -1.38 -17.18
CA GLU A 102 -1.96 -0.42 -18.19
C GLU A 102 -1.80 1.04 -17.71
N ILE A 103 -1.43 1.23 -16.42
CA ILE A 103 -1.24 2.58 -15.85
C ILE A 103 0.22 3.04 -15.77
N GLY A 104 1.17 2.22 -16.19
CA GLY A 104 2.60 2.56 -16.14
C GLY A 104 2.96 3.86 -16.85
N LYS A 105 2.20 4.21 -17.89
CA LYS A 105 2.38 5.45 -18.65
C LYS A 105 2.24 6.75 -17.83
N PHE A 106 1.52 6.70 -16.70
CA PHE A 106 1.29 7.87 -15.86
C PHE A 106 2.45 8.13 -14.89
N PHE A 107 3.33 7.15 -14.65
CA PHE A 107 4.37 7.26 -13.64
C PHE A 107 5.77 7.36 -14.24
N LYS A 108 6.55 8.34 -13.81
CA LYS A 108 7.97 8.47 -14.17
C LYS A 108 8.84 7.44 -13.47
N LYS A 109 8.41 6.97 -12.30
CA LYS A 109 9.05 5.90 -11.53
C LYS A 109 8.04 5.22 -10.61
N VAL A 110 8.29 3.95 -10.37
CA VAL A 110 7.48 3.10 -9.49
C VAL A 110 8.41 2.49 -8.44
N TYR A 111 8.03 2.65 -7.18
CA TYR A 111 8.77 2.13 -6.04
C TYR A 111 7.90 1.18 -5.24
N GLY A 112 8.40 -0.04 -5.05
CA GLY A 112 7.84 -1.06 -4.18
C GLY A 112 8.74 -1.39 -2.99
N SER A 113 8.25 -2.25 -2.09
CA SER A 113 9.10 -2.78 -1.01
C SER A 113 10.23 -3.66 -1.59
N PRO A 114 11.38 -3.80 -0.88
CA PRO A 114 11.56 -3.57 0.55
C PRO A 114 11.86 -2.12 0.98
N LYS A 115 12.10 -1.18 0.07
CA LYS A 115 12.35 0.22 0.43
C LYS A 115 11.17 0.81 1.21
N THR A 116 11.48 1.59 2.23
CA THR A 116 10.48 2.41 2.92
C THR A 116 10.04 3.58 2.03
N LYS A 117 8.90 4.22 2.33
CA LYS A 117 8.44 5.39 1.58
C LYS A 117 9.43 6.56 1.66
N ILE A 118 10.11 6.73 2.80
CA ILE A 118 11.15 7.75 2.99
C ILE A 118 12.32 7.47 2.06
N GLU A 119 12.88 6.26 2.08
CA GLU A 119 13.99 5.87 1.19
C GLU A 119 13.62 6.01 -0.30
N CYS A 120 12.35 5.78 -0.67
CA CYS A 120 11.88 5.98 -2.04
C CYS A 120 11.88 7.44 -2.46
N VAL A 121 11.47 8.35 -1.56
CA VAL A 121 11.50 9.80 -1.82
C VAL A 121 12.93 10.29 -1.86
N GLU A 122 13.82 9.86 -0.95
CA GLU A 122 15.25 10.17 -0.95
C GLU A 122 15.89 9.77 -2.29
N ASP A 123 15.71 8.54 -2.71
CA ASP A 123 16.20 8.01 -4.00
C ASP A 123 15.71 8.83 -5.21
N PHE A 124 14.47 9.31 -5.14
CA PHE A 124 13.90 10.12 -6.21
C PHE A 124 14.50 11.54 -6.25
N ILE A 125 14.71 12.16 -5.09
CA ILE A 125 15.31 13.49 -4.97
C ILE A 125 16.75 13.45 -5.46
N GLU A 126 17.56 12.47 -5.01
CA GLU A 126 18.95 12.32 -5.42
C GLU A 126 19.13 12.17 -6.94
N SER A 127 18.13 11.58 -7.59
CA SER A 127 18.14 11.36 -9.04
C SER A 127 17.78 12.59 -9.88
N LYS A 128 17.23 13.65 -9.27
CA LYS A 128 16.71 14.84 -9.98
C LYS A 128 16.68 16.05 -9.06
N ASP A 129 16.87 17.23 -9.67
CA ASP A 129 16.67 18.52 -8.99
C ASP A 129 15.15 18.79 -8.85
N ILE A 130 14.57 18.36 -7.73
CA ILE A 130 13.14 18.44 -7.45
C ILE A 130 12.89 19.34 -6.25
N ASN A 131 12.04 20.33 -6.44
CA ASN A 131 11.58 21.17 -5.35
C ASN A 131 10.37 20.52 -4.66
N LEU A 132 10.57 19.92 -3.49
CA LEU A 132 9.52 19.25 -2.73
C LEU A 132 8.39 20.20 -2.28
N ASN A 133 8.65 21.50 -2.11
CA ASN A 133 7.61 22.46 -1.77
C ASN A 133 6.55 22.61 -2.87
N SER A 134 6.87 22.21 -4.11
CA SER A 134 5.92 22.18 -5.23
C SER A 134 5.30 20.80 -5.47
N CYS A 135 5.63 19.83 -4.63
CA CYS A 135 5.10 18.47 -4.71
C CYS A 135 3.92 18.29 -3.74
N LEU A 136 3.00 17.41 -4.13
CA LEU A 136 1.90 16.95 -3.30
C LEU A 136 2.07 15.44 -3.08
N PHE A 137 2.07 15.02 -1.82
CA PHE A 137 1.98 13.61 -1.48
C PHE A 137 0.51 13.24 -1.30
N ILE A 138 0.06 12.20 -1.99
CA ILE A 138 -1.33 11.70 -1.91
C ILE A 138 -1.27 10.30 -1.31
N GLY A 139 -2.07 10.04 -0.28
CA GLY A 139 -2.07 8.73 0.36
C GLY A 139 -3.25 8.50 1.30
N ASP A 140 -3.41 7.27 1.74
CA ASP A 140 -4.54 6.81 2.53
C ASP A 140 -4.14 6.19 3.88
N SER A 141 -2.85 6.20 4.21
CA SER A 141 -2.30 5.55 5.39
C SER A 141 -1.48 6.49 6.27
N LYS A 142 -1.31 6.07 7.53
CA LYS A 142 -0.42 6.77 8.48
C LYS A 142 1.03 6.84 7.97
N SER A 143 1.49 5.83 7.24
CA SER A 143 2.86 5.83 6.69
C SER A 143 3.05 6.84 5.56
N ASP A 144 1.99 7.17 4.82
CA ASP A 144 2.00 8.24 3.81
C ASP A 144 2.15 9.61 4.47
N LEU A 145 1.31 9.88 5.48
CA LEU A 145 1.38 11.09 6.26
C LEU A 145 2.75 11.27 6.94
N GLN A 146 3.30 10.21 7.53
CA GLN A 146 4.63 10.24 8.14
C GLN A 146 5.72 10.58 7.12
N CYS A 147 5.63 10.02 5.91
CA CYS A 147 6.57 10.33 4.83
C CYS A 147 6.44 11.79 4.37
N ALA A 148 5.22 12.28 4.16
CA ALA A 148 4.99 13.67 3.78
C ALA A 148 5.51 14.66 4.84
N ASN A 149 5.24 14.40 6.13
CA ASN A 149 5.73 15.20 7.24
C ASN A 149 7.27 15.18 7.37
N HIS A 150 7.89 14.03 7.09
CA HIS A 150 9.37 13.91 7.14
C HIS A 150 10.06 14.88 6.17
N PHE A 151 9.45 15.12 5.02
CA PHE A 151 9.98 15.99 3.96
C PHE A 151 9.31 17.37 3.89
N ASP A 152 8.46 17.72 4.85
CA ASP A 152 7.68 18.97 4.86
C ASP A 152 6.87 19.17 3.55
N MET A 153 6.34 18.07 3.01
CA MET A 153 5.52 18.08 1.79
C MET A 153 4.07 18.39 2.11
N LYS A 154 3.38 19.02 1.16
CA LYS A 154 1.90 19.08 1.19
C LYS A 154 1.35 17.65 1.12
N PHE A 155 0.27 17.40 1.87
CA PHE A 155 -0.38 16.10 1.91
C PHE A 155 -1.87 16.18 1.62
N LEU A 156 -2.37 15.24 0.82
CA LEU A 156 -3.79 15.03 0.57
C LEU A 156 -4.15 13.63 1.06
N PHE A 157 -5.07 13.54 2.02
CA PHE A 157 -5.52 12.27 2.56
C PHE A 157 -6.72 11.72 1.80
N ILE A 158 -6.62 10.49 1.29
CA ILE A 158 -7.72 9.79 0.62
C ILE A 158 -8.47 8.96 1.65
N LYS A 159 -9.70 9.37 1.97
CA LYS A 159 -10.59 8.65 2.89
C LYS A 159 -11.23 7.45 2.20
N ASN A 160 -11.36 6.37 2.95
CA ASN A 160 -12.14 5.20 2.55
C ASN A 160 -12.72 4.50 3.79
N GLU A 161 -13.54 3.48 3.59
CA GLU A 161 -14.18 2.74 4.68
C GLU A 161 -13.19 2.00 5.59
N TYR A 162 -11.98 1.69 5.11
CA TYR A 162 -10.97 0.89 5.82
C TYR A 162 -9.98 1.76 6.62
N ASN A 163 -9.90 3.07 6.37
CA ASN A 163 -8.95 3.95 7.03
C ASN A 163 -9.58 4.98 7.98
N LYS A 164 -10.84 4.83 8.36
CA LYS A 164 -11.57 5.70 9.32
C LYS A 164 -10.89 5.83 10.69
N HIS A 165 -10.04 4.88 11.05
CA HIS A 165 -9.28 4.88 12.30
C HIS A 165 -7.98 5.71 12.23
N VAL A 166 -7.58 6.14 11.04
CA VAL A 166 -6.40 7.01 10.86
C VAL A 166 -6.79 8.43 11.23
N ILE A 167 -6.17 8.92 12.30
CA ILE A 167 -6.37 10.32 12.74
C ILE A 167 -5.47 11.20 11.90
N VAL A 168 -6.06 12.16 11.24
CA VAL A 168 -5.39 13.18 10.43
C VAL A 168 -5.80 14.53 10.97
N ASP A 169 -4.86 15.47 11.08
CA ASP A 169 -5.10 16.82 11.57
C ASP A 169 -6.16 17.52 10.71
N GLU A 170 -7.00 18.35 11.33
CA GLU A 170 -8.12 19.05 10.66
C GLU A 170 -7.66 19.96 9.51
N ASP A 171 -6.44 20.49 9.60
CA ASP A 171 -5.84 21.36 8.58
C ASP A 171 -5.37 20.60 7.32
N ILE A 172 -5.32 19.28 7.36
CA ILE A 172 -4.91 18.45 6.21
C ILE A 172 -6.12 18.21 5.30
N PRO A 173 -6.05 18.57 4.02
CA PRO A 173 -7.11 18.30 3.06
C PRO A 173 -7.42 16.81 2.96
N GLN A 174 -8.71 16.47 2.96
CA GLN A 174 -9.19 15.09 2.94
C GLN A 174 -10.32 14.96 1.91
N VAL A 175 -10.21 13.96 1.04
CA VAL A 175 -11.20 13.66 0.00
C VAL A 175 -11.50 12.16 -0.06
N GLU A 176 -12.65 11.80 -0.64
CA GLU A 176 -13.01 10.39 -0.89
C GLU A 176 -12.76 10.00 -2.36
N ASN A 177 -12.72 10.98 -3.24
CA ASN A 177 -12.45 10.83 -4.68
C ASN A 177 -11.82 12.11 -5.25
N PHE A 178 -11.63 12.18 -6.57
CA PHE A 178 -11.00 13.30 -7.28
C PHE A 178 -11.97 14.08 -8.19
N LEU A 179 -13.27 13.97 -7.95
CA LEU A 179 -14.29 14.74 -8.67
C LEU A 179 -14.62 16.07 -7.99
#